data_a27b82d913c70294ddf0ae9aadcdf439
#
_entry.id   a27b82d913c70294ddf0ae9aadcdf439
#
_cell.length_a   1.000
_cell.length_b   1.000
_cell.length_c   1.000
_cell.angle_alpha   90.00
_cell.angle_beta   90.00
_cell.angle_gamma   90.00
#
_symmetry.space_group_name_H-M   'P 1'
#
loop_
_entity.id
_entity.type
_entity.pdbx_description
1 polymer ?
#
loop_
_entity_poly.entity_id
_entity_poly.type
_entity_poly.pdbx_seq_one_letter_code
_entity_poly.pdbx_strand_id
1 'polypeptide(L)'
;MDIPRYELVSWEADDLIGTISRRCEAVGWDCVAVTGDKDSLQLITDHTKVKLVSTRMGQTTTKDMTPETFRAAYGFDPIHMIDLKALMGDSSDNIPGVPGVGEKTAMALVQEYGSIDEIYRRLPDINAKPAAIRRLTEGEESARHSYWLATIVTDVPLEFAPEDNLRRPFKQELYDLFLKLEFSKLIEKYGLSPTCQTEKKAECTVTVEPITGEAQAAQLLEMWRQADHVTVYALPELAALSVQWDTGADTARAAGL
;
A
#
# COMPACT_ATOMS: atom_id res chain seq x y z
N MET A 1 -7.67 6.03 -5.28
CA MET A 1 -7.60 4.65 -4.78
C MET A 1 -8.43 4.47 -3.51
N ASP A 2 -8.90 5.53 -2.89
CA ASP A 2 -9.66 5.51 -1.62
C ASP A 2 -9.02 4.63 -0.53
N ILE A 3 -7.69 4.64 -0.47
CA ILE A 3 -6.95 3.96 0.60
C ILE A 3 -6.95 4.91 1.79
N PRO A 4 -7.49 4.50 2.94
CA PRO A 4 -7.45 5.29 4.16
C PRO A 4 -6.01 5.61 4.57
N ARG A 5 -5.77 6.83 5.02
CA ARG A 5 -4.51 7.28 5.59
C ARG A 5 -4.76 7.75 7.00
N TYR A 6 -3.97 7.26 7.93
CA TYR A 6 -4.02 7.62 9.33
C TYR A 6 -2.77 8.40 9.72
N GLU A 7 -2.97 9.46 10.45
CA GLU A 7 -1.92 10.33 10.95
C GLU A 7 -2.39 10.92 12.29
N LEU A 8 -1.53 10.93 13.28
CA LEU A 8 -1.82 11.54 14.56
C LEU A 8 -0.59 12.28 15.06
N VAL A 9 -0.75 13.57 15.36
CA VAL A 9 0.35 14.44 15.82
C VAL A 9 0.93 13.88 17.11
N SER A 10 2.24 13.92 17.25
CA SER A 10 3.03 13.43 18.40
C SER A 10 3.09 11.91 18.58
N TRP A 11 2.64 11.11 17.59
CA TRP A 11 2.75 9.68 17.59
C TRP A 11 3.49 9.20 16.34
N GLU A 12 4.26 8.13 16.46
CA GLU A 12 4.99 7.54 15.36
C GLU A 12 4.10 6.59 14.53
N ALA A 13 4.51 6.32 13.30
CA ALA A 13 3.75 5.43 12.41
C ALA A 13 3.63 4.02 13.00
N ASP A 14 4.66 3.55 13.71
CA ASP A 14 4.69 2.21 14.31
C ASP A 14 3.70 2.07 15.46
N ASP A 15 3.48 3.14 16.25
CA ASP A 15 2.46 3.18 17.29
C ASP A 15 1.05 3.07 16.67
N LEU A 16 0.84 3.74 15.52
CA LEU A 16 -0.42 3.64 14.79
C LEU A 16 -0.62 2.23 14.24
N ILE A 17 0.42 1.63 13.65
CA ILE A 17 0.39 0.24 13.16
C ILE A 17 0.10 -0.72 14.31
N GLY A 18 0.78 -0.57 15.44
CA GLY A 18 0.57 -1.36 16.64
C GLY A 18 -0.86 -1.26 17.16
N THR A 19 -1.38 -0.04 17.26
CA THR A 19 -2.75 0.22 17.71
C THR A 19 -3.79 -0.37 16.75
N ILE A 20 -3.61 -0.19 15.45
CA ILE A 20 -4.50 -0.75 14.43
C ILE A 20 -4.48 -2.27 14.48
N SER A 21 -3.32 -2.90 14.60
CA SER A 21 -3.21 -4.35 14.67
C SER A 21 -3.96 -4.93 15.86
N ARG A 22 -3.84 -4.31 17.06
CA ARG A 22 -4.56 -4.74 18.26
C ARG A 22 -6.06 -4.55 18.15
N ARG A 23 -6.52 -3.46 17.52
CA ARG A 23 -7.96 -3.24 17.30
C ARG A 23 -8.56 -4.21 16.28
N CYS A 24 -7.82 -4.56 15.23
CA CYS A 24 -8.23 -5.61 14.29
C CYS A 24 -8.36 -6.96 15.01
N GLU A 25 -7.35 -7.33 15.81
CA GLU A 25 -7.33 -8.57 16.59
C GLU A 25 -8.50 -8.64 17.59
N ALA A 26 -8.83 -7.52 18.25
CA ALA A 26 -9.94 -7.45 19.20
C ALA A 26 -11.33 -7.75 18.58
N VAL A 27 -11.48 -7.53 17.27
CA VAL A 27 -12.73 -7.86 16.54
C VAL A 27 -12.60 -9.14 15.71
N GLY A 28 -11.51 -9.91 15.90
CA GLY A 28 -11.27 -11.19 15.23
C GLY A 28 -10.81 -11.08 13.78
N TRP A 29 -10.21 -9.95 13.40
CA TRP A 29 -9.61 -9.76 12.08
C TRP A 29 -8.12 -10.06 12.09
N ASP A 30 -7.64 -10.62 10.97
CA ASP A 30 -6.22 -10.77 10.75
C ASP A 30 -5.63 -9.46 10.19
N CYS A 31 -4.45 -9.12 10.70
CA CYS A 31 -3.70 -7.93 10.29
C CYS A 31 -2.40 -8.32 9.57
N VAL A 32 -2.05 -7.60 8.52
CA VAL A 32 -0.77 -7.74 7.82
C VAL A 32 -0.06 -6.39 7.79
N ALA A 33 0.90 -6.17 8.67
CA ALA A 33 1.76 -5.00 8.63
C ALA A 33 2.81 -5.17 7.53
N VAL A 34 2.83 -4.26 6.54
CA VAL A 34 3.80 -4.26 5.44
C VAL A 34 4.80 -3.13 5.69
N THR A 35 6.02 -3.49 6.07
CA THR A 35 7.04 -2.51 6.47
C THR A 35 8.45 -2.97 6.12
N GLY A 36 9.40 -2.04 6.01
CA GLY A 36 10.83 -2.34 5.97
C GLY A 36 11.47 -2.39 7.36
N ASP A 37 10.75 -1.95 8.38
CA ASP A 37 11.23 -1.85 9.74
C ASP A 37 11.06 -3.17 10.51
N LYS A 38 12.15 -3.59 11.16
CA LYS A 38 12.15 -4.82 11.97
C LYS A 38 11.53 -4.62 13.35
N ASP A 39 11.34 -3.39 13.79
CA ASP A 39 10.73 -3.10 15.09
C ASP A 39 9.31 -3.57 15.16
N SER A 40 8.59 -3.46 14.04
CA SER A 40 7.26 -4.02 13.90
C SER A 40 7.17 -5.53 14.12
N LEU A 41 8.32 -6.27 14.15
CA LEU A 41 8.32 -7.71 14.44
C LEU A 41 7.80 -8.04 15.84
N GLN A 42 7.90 -7.11 16.79
CA GLN A 42 7.32 -7.26 18.14
C GLN A 42 5.77 -7.34 18.13
N LEU A 43 5.15 -6.88 17.03
CA LEU A 43 3.69 -6.87 16.89
C LEU A 43 3.10 -8.21 16.44
N ILE A 44 3.93 -9.16 16.04
CA ILE A 44 3.51 -10.47 15.51
C ILE A 44 2.75 -11.25 16.59
N THR A 45 1.54 -11.72 16.22
CA THR A 45 0.68 -12.60 16.99
C THR A 45 0.08 -13.67 16.08
N ASP A 46 -0.82 -14.49 16.59
CA ASP A 46 -1.58 -15.45 15.78
C ASP A 46 -2.48 -14.76 14.74
N HIS A 47 -2.88 -13.50 14.99
CA HIS A 47 -3.73 -12.68 14.11
C HIS A 47 -2.96 -11.57 13.37
N THR A 48 -1.76 -11.24 13.82
CA THR A 48 -0.95 -10.18 13.18
C THR A 48 0.34 -10.78 12.63
N LYS A 49 0.56 -10.65 11.32
CA LYS A 49 1.84 -10.98 10.67
C LYS A 49 2.50 -9.75 10.10
N VAL A 50 3.82 -9.80 10.01
CA VAL A 50 4.62 -8.73 9.40
C VAL A 50 5.18 -9.20 8.07
N LYS A 51 4.91 -8.47 7.00
CA LYS A 51 5.53 -8.63 5.71
C LYS A 51 6.70 -7.67 5.59
N LEU A 52 7.91 -8.18 5.86
CA LEU A 52 9.13 -7.38 5.73
C LEU A 52 9.47 -7.17 4.25
N VAL A 53 9.66 -5.91 3.88
CA VAL A 53 10.07 -5.48 2.54
C VAL A 53 11.54 -5.06 2.60
N SER A 54 12.35 -5.60 1.73
CA SER A 54 13.76 -5.23 1.61
C SER A 54 14.12 -4.98 0.16
N THR A 55 14.73 -3.83 -0.12
CA THR A 55 15.22 -3.50 -1.46
C THR A 55 16.74 -3.46 -1.44
N ARG A 56 17.35 -4.36 -2.23
CA ARG A 56 18.80 -4.40 -2.41
C ARG A 56 19.12 -4.40 -3.90
N MET A 57 20.03 -3.54 -4.33
CA MET A 57 20.47 -3.44 -5.75
C MET A 57 19.29 -3.35 -6.75
N GLY A 58 18.24 -2.61 -6.39
CA GLY A 58 17.04 -2.45 -7.24
C GLY A 58 16.09 -3.63 -7.25
N GLN A 59 16.38 -4.71 -6.54
CA GLN A 59 15.47 -5.84 -6.37
C GLN A 59 14.75 -5.74 -5.02
N THR A 60 13.43 -5.75 -5.08
CA THR A 60 12.58 -5.77 -3.89
C THR A 60 12.18 -7.21 -3.59
N THR A 61 12.49 -7.66 -2.37
CA THR A 61 12.09 -8.95 -1.83
C THR A 61 11.16 -8.74 -0.65
N THR A 62 10.24 -9.68 -0.46
CA THR A 62 9.34 -9.69 0.69
C THR A 62 9.49 -10.99 1.46
N LYS A 63 9.40 -10.91 2.79
CA LYS A 63 9.42 -12.08 3.67
C LYS A 63 8.25 -11.98 4.64
N ASP A 64 7.39 -12.99 4.64
CA ASP A 64 6.28 -13.07 5.60
C ASP A 64 6.83 -13.62 6.92
N MET A 65 6.62 -12.84 7.99
CA MET A 65 7.00 -13.19 9.34
C MET A 65 5.74 -13.49 10.15
N THR A 66 5.56 -14.75 10.48
CA THR A 66 4.55 -15.29 11.39
C THR A 66 5.21 -15.70 12.70
N PRO A 67 4.47 -16.03 13.77
CA PRO A 67 5.07 -16.54 15.01
C PRO A 67 6.03 -17.70 14.78
N GLU A 68 5.68 -18.66 13.89
CA GLU A 68 6.51 -19.83 13.60
C GLU A 68 7.79 -19.44 12.85
N THR A 69 7.67 -18.62 11.80
CA THR A 69 8.84 -18.20 11.00
C THR A 69 9.76 -17.29 11.81
N PHE A 70 9.19 -16.50 12.73
CA PHE A 70 9.97 -15.69 13.66
C PHE A 70 10.75 -16.56 14.65
N ARG A 71 10.06 -17.49 15.35
CA ARG A 71 10.71 -18.42 16.28
C ARG A 71 11.81 -19.26 15.61
N ALA A 72 11.56 -19.71 14.38
CA ALA A 72 12.57 -20.43 13.60
C ALA A 72 13.80 -19.57 13.28
N ALA A 73 13.64 -18.26 13.10
CA ALA A 73 14.72 -17.33 12.75
C ALA A 73 15.48 -16.80 13.97
N TYR A 74 14.79 -16.55 15.08
CA TYR A 74 15.33 -15.85 16.25
C TYR A 74 15.47 -16.74 17.48
N GLY A 75 14.69 -17.83 17.60
CA GLY A 75 14.75 -18.77 18.72
C GLY A 75 13.97 -18.34 19.96
N PHE A 76 13.15 -17.30 19.89
CA PHE A 76 12.28 -16.80 20.97
C PHE A 76 10.98 -16.22 20.41
N ASP A 77 10.05 -15.83 21.27
CA ASP A 77 8.76 -15.26 20.85
C ASP A 77 8.88 -13.81 20.36
N PRO A 78 8.06 -13.40 19.39
CA PRO A 78 8.13 -12.07 18.77
C PRO A 78 8.18 -10.90 19.74
N ILE A 79 7.43 -10.96 20.83
CA ILE A 79 7.38 -9.90 21.85
C ILE A 79 8.75 -9.60 22.45
N HIS A 80 9.63 -10.61 22.56
CA HIS A 80 10.97 -10.46 23.10
C HIS A 80 11.97 -9.78 22.16
N MET A 81 11.52 -9.31 20.98
CA MET A 81 12.31 -8.39 20.17
C MET A 81 12.59 -7.08 20.94
N ILE A 82 11.66 -6.66 21.80
CA ILE A 82 11.84 -5.51 22.68
C ILE A 82 13.00 -5.77 23.66
N ASP A 83 13.03 -6.96 24.28
CA ASP A 83 14.08 -7.37 25.23
C ASP A 83 15.45 -7.44 24.56
N LEU A 84 15.49 -7.92 23.32
CA LEU A 84 16.71 -7.94 22.53
C LEU A 84 17.28 -6.54 22.32
N LYS A 85 16.43 -5.58 21.89
CA LYS A 85 16.80 -4.18 21.70
C LYS A 85 17.15 -3.49 23.02
N ALA A 86 16.44 -3.81 24.09
CA ALA A 86 16.74 -3.29 25.43
C ALA A 86 18.17 -3.63 25.88
N LEU A 87 18.67 -4.80 25.52
CA LEU A 87 20.03 -5.24 25.88
C LEU A 87 21.09 -4.73 24.91
N MET A 88 20.90 -4.91 23.58
CA MET A 88 21.95 -4.58 22.61
C MET A 88 21.95 -3.11 22.19
N GLY A 89 20.83 -2.40 22.41
CA GLY A 89 20.60 -1.07 21.87
C GLY A 89 20.28 -1.06 20.39
N ASP A 90 19.93 0.11 19.88
CA ASP A 90 19.78 0.40 18.45
C ASP A 90 20.29 1.79 18.14
N SER A 91 21.37 1.88 17.38
CA SER A 91 21.99 3.16 17.04
C SER A 91 21.19 3.98 16.02
N SER A 92 20.29 3.35 15.24
CA SER A 92 19.41 4.06 14.30
C SER A 92 18.35 4.88 15.04
N ASP A 93 17.87 4.36 16.16
CA ASP A 93 16.80 4.97 16.96
C ASP A 93 17.33 5.63 18.25
N ASN A 94 18.65 5.71 18.40
CA ASN A 94 19.30 6.25 19.60
C ASN A 94 18.92 5.50 20.89
N ILE A 95 18.63 4.20 20.79
CA ILE A 95 18.38 3.32 21.94
C ILE A 95 19.72 2.88 22.52
N PRO A 96 20.07 3.24 23.77
CA PRO A 96 21.41 3.04 24.29
C PRO A 96 21.78 1.58 24.54
N GLY A 97 20.81 0.73 24.93
CA GLY A 97 21.07 -0.63 25.37
C GLY A 97 21.95 -0.70 26.63
N VAL A 98 22.56 -1.87 26.85
CA VAL A 98 23.54 -2.08 27.90
C VAL A 98 24.95 -1.89 27.34
N PRO A 99 25.74 -0.94 27.81
CA PRO A 99 27.07 -0.67 27.27
C PRO A 99 27.97 -1.94 27.26
N GLY A 100 28.42 -2.28 26.04
CA GLY A 100 29.30 -3.46 25.85
C GLY A 100 28.58 -4.81 25.80
N VAL A 101 27.25 -4.84 25.79
CA VAL A 101 26.44 -6.01 25.45
C VAL A 101 26.06 -5.88 23.98
N GLY A 102 26.66 -6.70 23.12
CA GLY A 102 26.35 -6.71 21.68
C GLY A 102 25.32 -7.79 21.34
N GLU A 103 24.88 -7.77 20.06
CA GLU A 103 23.82 -8.63 19.52
C GLU A 103 23.97 -10.11 19.90
N LYS A 104 25.17 -10.70 19.77
CA LYS A 104 25.40 -12.12 20.09
C LYS A 104 25.12 -12.44 21.55
N THR A 105 25.50 -11.55 22.47
CA THR A 105 25.28 -11.76 23.90
C THR A 105 23.82 -11.55 24.25
N ALA A 106 23.23 -10.49 23.75
CA ALA A 106 21.82 -10.19 23.94
C ALA A 106 20.92 -11.31 23.38
N MET A 107 21.21 -11.79 22.16
CA MET A 107 20.49 -12.88 21.53
C MET A 107 20.52 -14.16 22.37
N ALA A 108 21.70 -14.56 22.86
CA ALA A 108 21.84 -15.76 23.70
C ALA A 108 21.06 -15.64 25.03
N LEU A 109 21.07 -14.44 25.63
CA LEU A 109 20.34 -14.18 26.87
C LEU A 109 18.82 -14.24 26.65
N VAL A 110 18.32 -13.61 25.60
CA VAL A 110 16.89 -13.63 25.29
C VAL A 110 16.43 -15.05 24.88
N GLN A 111 17.21 -15.78 24.12
CA GLN A 111 16.90 -17.17 23.77
C GLN A 111 16.81 -18.09 25.00
N GLU A 112 17.63 -17.87 26.01
CA GLU A 112 17.69 -18.73 27.21
C GLU A 112 16.69 -18.30 28.29
N TYR A 113 16.53 -16.98 28.49
CA TYR A 113 15.75 -16.44 29.62
C TYR A 113 14.48 -15.71 29.21
N GLY A 114 14.31 -15.36 27.93
CA GLY A 114 13.16 -14.61 27.39
C GLY A 114 13.26 -13.10 27.68
N SER A 115 12.64 -12.64 28.76
CA SER A 115 12.53 -11.22 29.09
C SER A 115 13.72 -10.67 29.87
N ILE A 116 13.95 -9.34 29.79
CA ILE A 116 14.91 -8.62 30.63
C ILE A 116 14.61 -8.81 32.11
N ASP A 117 13.34 -8.85 32.50
CA ASP A 117 12.95 -9.08 33.90
C ASP A 117 13.43 -10.43 34.39
N GLU A 118 13.28 -11.47 33.59
CA GLU A 118 13.78 -12.82 33.97
C GLU A 118 15.32 -12.87 33.96
N ILE A 119 15.97 -12.19 33.03
CA ILE A 119 17.42 -12.06 32.96
C ILE A 119 17.94 -11.38 34.23
N TYR A 120 17.37 -10.24 34.65
CA TYR A 120 17.81 -9.53 35.87
C TYR A 120 17.45 -10.26 37.13
N ARG A 121 16.30 -10.94 37.19
CA ARG A 121 15.92 -11.79 38.33
C ARG A 121 16.89 -12.94 38.55
N ARG A 122 17.40 -13.54 37.45
CA ARG A 122 18.37 -14.69 37.52
C ARG A 122 19.82 -14.25 37.40
N LEU A 123 20.12 -12.97 37.40
CA LEU A 123 21.46 -12.46 37.11
C LEU A 123 22.58 -13.12 37.90
N PRO A 124 22.39 -13.49 39.21
CA PRO A 124 23.42 -14.21 39.99
C PRO A 124 23.75 -15.62 39.47
N ASP A 125 22.78 -16.27 38.82
CA ASP A 125 22.84 -17.67 38.37
C ASP A 125 23.03 -17.81 36.85
N ILE A 126 23.16 -16.68 36.15
CA ILE A 126 23.29 -16.67 34.67
C ILE A 126 24.64 -17.30 34.26
N ASN A 127 24.57 -18.25 33.35
CA ASN A 127 25.76 -18.86 32.76
C ASN A 127 26.38 -17.94 31.70
N ALA A 128 26.99 -16.85 32.13
CA ALA A 128 27.64 -15.87 31.26
C ALA A 128 29.03 -15.52 31.79
N LYS A 129 29.85 -14.91 30.92
CA LYS A 129 31.17 -14.43 31.31
C LYS A 129 31.07 -13.40 32.44
N PRO A 130 31.94 -13.40 33.45
CA PRO A 130 31.90 -12.43 34.56
C PRO A 130 31.84 -10.96 34.09
N ALA A 131 32.53 -10.65 33.00
CA ALA A 131 32.47 -9.31 32.40
C ALA A 131 31.08 -8.95 31.84
N ALA A 132 30.32 -9.92 31.33
CA ALA A 132 28.95 -9.68 30.85
C ALA A 132 27.99 -9.49 32.04
N ILE A 133 28.10 -10.30 33.06
CA ILE A 133 27.31 -10.16 34.31
C ILE A 133 27.53 -8.78 34.92
N ARG A 134 28.80 -8.33 35.05
CA ARG A 134 29.09 -6.99 35.55
C ARG A 134 28.45 -5.89 34.71
N ARG A 135 28.54 -5.96 33.37
CA ARG A 135 27.94 -4.98 32.48
C ARG A 135 26.44 -4.95 32.60
N LEU A 136 25.79 -6.11 32.71
CA LEU A 136 24.36 -6.21 32.94
C LEU A 136 23.98 -5.56 34.28
N THR A 137 24.72 -5.86 35.37
CA THR A 137 24.47 -5.26 36.67
C THR A 137 24.60 -3.74 36.64
N GLU A 138 25.67 -3.22 36.04
CA GLU A 138 25.94 -1.78 35.94
C GLU A 138 24.97 -1.08 34.98
N GLY A 139 24.39 -1.81 34.00
CA GLY A 139 23.56 -1.30 32.92
C GLY A 139 22.08 -1.57 33.07
N GLU A 140 21.57 -2.02 34.21
CA GLU A 140 20.17 -2.39 34.40
C GLU A 140 19.22 -1.20 34.13
N GLU A 141 19.53 -0.02 34.64
CA GLU A 141 18.73 1.19 34.41
C GLU A 141 18.67 1.53 32.91
N SER A 142 19.81 1.44 32.22
CA SER A 142 19.87 1.68 30.77
C SER A 142 19.07 0.64 29.98
N ALA A 143 19.10 -0.64 30.39
CA ALA A 143 18.28 -1.66 29.75
C ALA A 143 16.77 -1.39 29.91
N ARG A 144 16.34 -1.02 31.12
CA ARG A 144 14.93 -0.71 31.39
C ARG A 144 14.46 0.52 30.63
N HIS A 145 15.30 1.55 30.56
CA HIS A 145 15.02 2.74 29.74
C HIS A 145 14.94 2.38 28.24
N SER A 146 15.89 1.57 27.78
CA SER A 146 15.90 1.09 26.38
C SER A 146 14.70 0.20 26.05
N TYR A 147 14.24 -0.59 27.00
CA TYR A 147 13.02 -1.39 26.85
C TYR A 147 11.80 -0.50 26.61
N TRP A 148 11.67 0.57 27.42
CA TRP A 148 10.60 1.55 27.26
C TRP A 148 10.67 2.26 25.90
N LEU A 149 11.86 2.66 25.45
CA LEU A 149 12.07 3.31 24.15
C LEU A 149 11.77 2.38 22.98
N ALA A 150 12.10 1.09 23.08
CA ALA A 150 11.91 0.10 22.02
C ALA A 150 10.47 -0.41 21.92
N THR A 151 9.63 -0.13 22.93
CA THR A 151 8.26 -0.64 22.99
C THR A 151 7.33 0.20 22.14
N ILE A 152 6.72 -0.41 21.13
CA ILE A 152 5.68 0.23 20.33
C ILE A 152 4.40 0.36 21.16
N VAL A 153 3.81 1.56 21.18
CA VAL A 153 2.56 1.83 21.86
C VAL A 153 1.39 1.28 21.05
N THR A 154 0.49 0.53 21.69
CA THR A 154 -0.59 -0.18 20.99
C THR A 154 -2.00 0.29 21.38
N ASP A 155 -2.10 1.40 22.09
CA ASP A 155 -3.35 1.98 22.61
C ASP A 155 -3.47 3.50 22.34
N VAL A 156 -2.86 3.95 21.24
CA VAL A 156 -2.92 5.34 20.79
C VAL A 156 -4.38 5.79 20.60
N PRO A 157 -4.74 7.05 20.98
CA PRO A 157 -6.09 7.58 20.82
C PRO A 157 -6.42 7.91 19.35
N LEU A 158 -6.35 6.90 18.48
CA LEU A 158 -6.61 6.98 17.06
C LEU A 158 -8.10 6.75 16.79
N GLU A 159 -8.72 7.59 15.99
CA GLU A 159 -10.07 7.32 15.46
C GLU A 159 -9.95 6.31 14.31
N PHE A 160 -10.21 5.04 14.62
CA PHE A 160 -10.12 3.92 13.69
C PHE A 160 -11.15 2.86 14.04
N ALA A 161 -11.89 2.43 13.03
CA ALA A 161 -12.75 1.24 13.08
C ALA A 161 -12.38 0.32 11.89
N PRO A 162 -12.11 -0.98 12.11
CA PRO A 162 -11.75 -1.90 11.03
C PRO A 162 -12.78 -1.92 9.90
N GLU A 163 -14.07 -1.85 10.22
CA GLU A 163 -15.20 -1.91 9.30
C GLU A 163 -15.22 -0.77 8.29
N ASP A 164 -14.68 0.40 8.65
CA ASP A 164 -14.60 1.57 7.78
C ASP A 164 -13.53 1.41 6.70
N ASN A 165 -12.64 0.42 6.86
CA ASN A 165 -11.48 0.18 6.01
C ASN A 165 -11.66 -0.97 5.01
N LEU A 166 -12.89 -1.38 4.77
CA LEU A 166 -13.19 -2.39 3.76
C LEU A 166 -12.77 -1.94 2.37
N ARG A 167 -12.18 -2.86 1.61
CA ARG A 167 -11.77 -2.60 0.24
C ARG A 167 -12.98 -2.19 -0.60
N ARG A 168 -12.87 -1.01 -1.22
CA ARG A 168 -13.87 -0.48 -2.15
C ARG A 168 -13.41 -0.67 -3.60
N PRO A 169 -14.33 -0.80 -4.57
CA PRO A 169 -13.97 -0.82 -5.97
C PRO A 169 -13.28 0.51 -6.35
N PHE A 170 -12.39 0.43 -7.32
CA PHE A 170 -11.72 1.64 -7.82
C PHE A 170 -12.73 2.55 -8.50
N LYS A 171 -12.60 3.84 -8.23
CA LYS A 171 -13.42 4.88 -8.87
C LYS A 171 -12.88 5.23 -10.25
N GLN A 172 -13.75 5.80 -11.09
CA GLN A 172 -13.39 6.28 -12.42
C GLN A 172 -12.26 7.30 -12.39
N GLU A 173 -12.25 8.16 -11.38
CA GLU A 173 -11.20 9.18 -11.20
C GLU A 173 -9.78 8.57 -11.11
N LEU A 174 -9.66 7.32 -10.68
CA LEU A 174 -8.35 6.64 -10.68
C LEU A 174 -7.90 6.33 -12.11
N TYR A 175 -8.80 5.87 -12.98
CA TYR A 175 -8.50 5.65 -14.39
C TYR A 175 -8.07 6.95 -15.05
N ASP A 176 -8.84 8.01 -14.86
CA ASP A 176 -8.59 9.33 -15.45
C ASP A 176 -7.25 9.91 -14.97
N LEU A 177 -6.94 9.74 -13.67
CA LEU A 177 -5.67 10.15 -13.11
C LEU A 177 -4.49 9.37 -13.72
N PHE A 178 -4.61 8.05 -13.83
CA PHE A 178 -3.55 7.22 -14.41
C PHE A 178 -3.37 7.49 -15.91
N LEU A 179 -4.44 7.79 -16.62
CA LEU A 179 -4.38 8.22 -18.02
C LEU A 179 -3.62 9.56 -18.15
N LYS A 180 -3.96 10.54 -17.31
CA LYS A 180 -3.30 11.85 -17.29
C LYS A 180 -1.82 11.77 -16.93
N LEU A 181 -1.43 10.79 -16.08
CA LEU A 181 -0.05 10.54 -15.67
C LEU A 181 0.68 9.56 -16.59
N GLU A 182 0.05 9.11 -17.66
CA GLU A 182 0.60 8.15 -18.63
C GLU A 182 1.01 6.81 -17.99
N PHE A 183 0.33 6.39 -16.91
CA PHE A 183 0.61 5.15 -16.17
C PHE A 183 -0.10 3.93 -16.79
N SER A 184 0.13 3.70 -18.10
CA SER A 184 -0.51 2.63 -18.87
C SER A 184 -0.38 1.24 -18.22
N LYS A 185 0.79 0.92 -17.69
CA LYS A 185 1.04 -0.36 -17.00
C LYS A 185 0.22 -0.52 -15.71
N LEU A 186 -0.09 0.56 -15.02
CA LEU A 186 -0.95 0.51 -13.83
C LEU A 186 -2.41 0.36 -14.21
N ILE A 187 -2.86 1.00 -15.30
CA ILE A 187 -4.19 0.81 -15.85
C ILE A 187 -4.42 -0.67 -16.17
N GLU A 188 -3.50 -1.28 -16.90
CA GLU A 188 -3.55 -2.70 -17.25
C GLU A 188 -3.51 -3.60 -15.98
N LYS A 189 -2.54 -3.36 -15.09
CA LYS A 189 -2.35 -4.14 -13.85
C LYS A 189 -3.59 -4.17 -12.97
N TYR A 190 -4.32 -3.06 -12.87
CA TYR A 190 -5.52 -2.94 -12.04
C TYR A 190 -6.81 -3.22 -12.81
N GLY A 191 -6.71 -3.58 -14.11
CA GLY A 191 -7.88 -3.86 -14.95
C GLY A 191 -8.83 -2.67 -15.05
N LEU A 192 -8.29 -1.45 -15.01
CA LEU A 192 -9.09 -0.24 -15.09
C LEU A 192 -9.51 -0.04 -16.55
N SER A 193 -10.79 0.16 -16.77
CA SER A 193 -11.33 0.55 -18.07
C SER A 193 -12.05 1.90 -17.90
N PRO A 194 -12.17 2.70 -18.96
CA PRO A 194 -13.10 3.80 -18.91
C PRO A 194 -14.44 3.20 -18.52
N THR A 195 -14.94 3.55 -17.34
CA THR A 195 -16.34 3.29 -17.06
C THR A 195 -17.04 4.18 -18.07
N CYS A 196 -17.43 3.59 -19.16
CA CYS A 196 -18.42 4.23 -19.98
C CYS A 196 -19.62 4.44 -19.05
N GLN A 197 -19.68 5.59 -18.38
CA GLN A 197 -20.97 6.22 -18.28
C GLN A 197 -21.33 6.45 -19.74
N THR A 198 -21.87 5.41 -20.34
CA THR A 198 -22.90 5.61 -21.31
C THR A 198 -23.98 6.41 -20.52
N GLU A 199 -23.82 7.74 -20.41
CA GLU A 199 -24.91 8.48 -21.03
C GLU A 199 -25.22 7.64 -22.24
N LYS A 200 -26.36 6.95 -22.25
CA LYS A 200 -26.93 6.43 -23.47
C LYS A 200 -26.89 7.64 -24.40
N LYS A 201 -25.79 7.80 -25.15
CA LYS A 201 -25.84 8.59 -26.37
C LYS A 201 -27.03 7.96 -27.03
N ALA A 202 -28.10 8.70 -27.10
CA ALA A 202 -29.29 8.30 -27.83
C ALA A 202 -28.74 7.63 -29.08
N GLU A 203 -29.10 6.36 -29.33
CA GLU A 203 -28.65 5.65 -30.52
C GLU A 203 -28.89 6.59 -31.66
N CYS A 204 -27.81 7.25 -32.09
CA CYS A 204 -27.90 8.15 -33.23
C CYS A 204 -28.09 7.22 -34.41
N THR A 205 -29.32 7.06 -34.84
CA THR A 205 -29.65 6.27 -36.01
C THR A 205 -29.10 7.06 -37.21
N VAL A 206 -27.89 6.70 -37.61
CA VAL A 206 -27.23 7.28 -38.78
C VAL A 206 -27.89 6.66 -40.00
N THR A 207 -28.68 7.42 -40.72
CA THR A 207 -29.22 7.01 -42.00
C THR A 207 -28.16 7.35 -43.07
N VAL A 208 -27.58 6.32 -43.68
CA VAL A 208 -26.60 6.49 -44.78
C VAL A 208 -27.37 6.47 -46.10
N GLU A 209 -27.30 7.56 -46.82
CA GLU A 209 -27.87 7.65 -48.19
C GLU A 209 -26.73 7.63 -49.21
N PRO A 210 -26.65 6.59 -50.09
CA PRO A 210 -25.64 6.60 -51.15
C PRO A 210 -25.93 7.67 -52.20
N ILE A 211 -24.90 8.40 -52.61
CA ILE A 211 -25.01 9.39 -53.68
C ILE A 211 -24.83 8.67 -55.02
N THR A 212 -25.87 8.66 -55.81
CA THR A 212 -25.87 7.90 -57.10
C THR A 212 -25.83 8.78 -58.34
N GLY A 213 -25.74 10.08 -58.20
CA GLY A 213 -25.73 10.99 -59.36
C GLY A 213 -25.27 12.42 -59.07
N GLU A 214 -24.81 13.12 -60.11
CA GLU A 214 -24.29 14.51 -60.01
C GLU A 214 -25.31 15.51 -59.47
N ALA A 215 -26.59 15.38 -59.84
CA ALA A 215 -27.65 16.27 -59.36
C ALA A 215 -27.85 16.15 -57.85
N GLN A 216 -27.78 14.96 -57.31
CA GLN A 216 -27.87 14.69 -55.88
C GLN A 216 -26.64 15.22 -55.13
N ALA A 217 -25.45 15.02 -55.71
CA ALA A 217 -24.21 15.58 -55.17
C ALA A 217 -24.26 17.12 -55.12
N ALA A 218 -24.78 17.79 -56.15
CA ALA A 218 -24.88 19.23 -56.17
C ALA A 218 -25.85 19.78 -55.10
N GLN A 219 -26.97 19.10 -54.87
CA GLN A 219 -27.90 19.47 -53.79
C GLN A 219 -27.27 19.31 -52.40
N LEU A 220 -26.56 18.23 -52.18
CA LEU A 220 -25.89 17.98 -50.90
C LEU A 220 -24.76 18.97 -50.64
N LEU A 221 -23.99 19.35 -51.65
CA LEU A 221 -22.94 20.38 -51.54
C LEU A 221 -23.53 21.73 -51.12
N GLU A 222 -24.72 22.11 -51.61
CA GLU A 222 -25.38 23.35 -51.23
C GLU A 222 -25.87 23.27 -49.75
N MET A 223 -26.37 22.12 -49.31
CA MET A 223 -26.76 21.90 -47.91
C MET A 223 -25.54 21.96 -46.99
N TRP A 224 -24.40 21.34 -47.37
CA TRP A 224 -23.19 21.37 -46.58
C TRP A 224 -22.57 22.76 -46.44
N ARG A 225 -22.74 23.63 -47.46
CA ARG A 225 -22.31 25.04 -47.37
C ARG A 225 -23.07 25.84 -46.31
N GLN A 226 -24.29 25.41 -45.99
CA GLN A 226 -25.13 26.05 -44.98
C GLN A 226 -25.06 25.40 -43.62
N ALA A 227 -24.35 24.28 -43.46
CA ALA A 227 -24.17 23.57 -42.20
C ALA A 227 -23.08 24.23 -41.35
N ASP A 228 -23.31 24.33 -40.05
CA ASP A 228 -22.31 24.86 -39.10
C ASP A 228 -21.08 23.97 -39.02
N HIS A 229 -21.27 22.67 -39.10
CA HIS A 229 -20.20 21.67 -39.06
C HIS A 229 -20.42 20.56 -40.08
N VAL A 230 -19.35 20.21 -40.78
CA VAL A 230 -19.33 19.09 -41.73
C VAL A 230 -18.11 18.22 -41.40
N THR A 231 -18.35 16.95 -41.07
CA THR A 231 -17.28 15.97 -40.85
C THR A 231 -17.15 15.10 -42.07
N VAL A 232 -15.96 15.03 -42.64
CA VAL A 232 -15.65 14.23 -43.82
C VAL A 232 -14.67 13.10 -43.41
N TYR A 233 -15.04 11.87 -43.73
CA TYR A 233 -14.19 10.72 -43.59
C TYR A 233 -13.91 10.13 -44.98
N ALA A 234 -12.64 10.12 -45.36
CA ALA A 234 -12.18 9.58 -46.62
C ALA A 234 -11.43 8.24 -46.39
N LEU A 235 -11.79 7.21 -47.12
CA LEU A 235 -11.01 5.98 -47.16
C LEU A 235 -9.71 6.19 -47.96
N PRO A 236 -8.66 5.35 -47.70
CA PRO A 236 -7.43 5.43 -48.45
C PRO A 236 -7.66 5.41 -49.95
N GLU A 237 -6.86 6.17 -50.69
CA GLU A 237 -6.94 6.30 -52.16
C GLU A 237 -8.28 6.90 -52.67
N LEU A 238 -9.07 7.54 -51.78
CA LEU A 238 -10.39 8.05 -52.06
C LEU A 238 -11.35 6.98 -52.61
N ALA A 239 -11.19 5.73 -52.20
CA ALA A 239 -12.06 4.65 -52.62
C ALA A 239 -13.53 4.84 -52.21
N ALA A 240 -13.77 5.58 -51.12
CA ALA A 240 -15.07 6.06 -50.69
C ALA A 240 -14.94 7.31 -49.83
N LEU A 241 -15.96 8.13 -49.83
CA LEU A 241 -16.08 9.33 -49.03
C LEU A 241 -17.41 9.29 -48.25
N SER A 242 -17.31 9.42 -46.93
CA SER A 242 -18.49 9.56 -46.07
C SER A 242 -18.53 10.97 -45.49
N VAL A 243 -19.65 11.62 -45.54
CA VAL A 243 -19.83 12.98 -45.05
C VAL A 243 -20.99 13.00 -44.07
N GLN A 244 -20.73 13.58 -42.90
CA GLN A 244 -21.72 13.81 -41.86
C GLN A 244 -21.85 15.30 -41.62
N TRP A 245 -23.07 15.80 -41.49
CA TRP A 245 -23.33 17.19 -41.22
C TRP A 245 -24.46 17.35 -40.19
N ASP A 246 -24.46 18.48 -39.53
CA ASP A 246 -25.52 18.85 -38.59
C ASP A 246 -26.61 19.62 -39.32
N THR A 247 -27.86 19.21 -39.13
CA THR A 247 -29.03 19.84 -39.74
C THR A 247 -29.82 20.72 -38.77
N GLY A 248 -29.30 20.96 -37.55
CA GLY A 248 -29.99 21.66 -36.48
C GLY A 248 -31.20 20.91 -35.89
N ALA A 249 -31.47 19.69 -36.35
CA ALA A 249 -32.39 18.75 -35.75
C ALA A 249 -31.60 17.59 -35.13
N ASP A 250 -32.11 16.95 -34.11
CA ASP A 250 -31.42 15.87 -33.34
C ASP A 250 -31.00 14.61 -34.15
N THR A 251 -30.97 14.68 -35.46
CA THR A 251 -30.62 13.58 -36.37
C THR A 251 -29.43 13.96 -37.24
N ALA A 252 -28.28 13.26 -36.99
CA ALA A 252 -27.16 13.33 -37.91
C ALA A 252 -27.47 12.53 -39.19
N ARG A 253 -27.20 13.14 -40.37
CA ARG A 253 -27.27 12.46 -41.67
C ARG A 253 -25.86 12.20 -42.18
N ALA A 254 -25.67 11.07 -42.84
CA ALA A 254 -24.41 10.74 -43.50
C ALA A 254 -24.70 10.32 -44.93
N ALA A 255 -23.86 10.76 -45.86
CA ALA A 255 -23.90 10.32 -47.25
C ALA A 255 -22.56 9.71 -47.62
N GLY A 256 -22.57 8.61 -48.36
CA GLY A 256 -21.39 7.91 -48.85
C GLY A 256 -21.37 7.83 -50.36
N LEU A 257 -20.16 7.89 -50.93
CA LEU A 257 -19.85 7.60 -52.35
C LEU A 257 -19.37 6.20 -52.47
#